data_ca045ba6d8c6eac3c0a1878d717bbb24
#
_entry.id   ca045ba6d8c6eac3c0a1878d717bbb24
#
_cell.length_a   1.000
_cell.length_b   1.000
_cell.length_c   1.000
_cell.angle_alpha   90.00
_cell.angle_beta   90.00
_cell.angle_gamma   90.00
#
_symmetry.space_group_name_H-M   'P 1'
#
loop_
_entity.id
_entity.type
_entity.pdbx_description
1 polymer ?
#
loop_
_entity_poly.entity_id
_entity_poly.type
_entity_poly.pdbx_seq_one_letter_code
_entity_poly.pdbx_strand_id
1 'polypeptide(L)'
;YYMIQETMTVGDFLLFTLLLSEVNPPFDAGNDGNLLLARVDKLLEFGALDPAAALLDQAGPEDPALFRRWFDVSLLIGREDAACMTMQSNPKITLSLPARIFCLARQGDWNAAALTLNSAEAIAALSDEELALLRHFLESELPNEKEALPSPITPLVFKLTEAVGEPLPTFGLPLAFSVTDI
;
A
#
# COMPACT_ATOMS: atom_id res chain seq x y z
N TYR A 1 -9.42 -17.69 6.91
CA TYR A 1 -8.51 -18.82 7.23
C TYR A 1 -8.82 -20.09 6.45
N TYR A 2 -10.09 -20.37 6.10
CA TYR A 2 -10.49 -21.63 5.44
C TYR A 2 -10.25 -21.66 3.92
N MET A 3 -10.20 -20.52 3.23
CA MET A 3 -10.07 -20.50 1.74
C MET A 3 -8.64 -20.62 1.23
N ILE A 4 -7.63 -20.35 2.06
CA ILE A 4 -6.21 -20.47 1.66
C ILE A 4 -5.75 -21.94 1.68
N GLN A 5 -6.40 -22.81 2.44
CA GLN A 5 -5.96 -24.20 2.64
C GLN A 5 -6.26 -25.16 1.47
N GLU A 6 -7.20 -24.84 0.58
CA GLU A 6 -7.59 -25.81 -0.48
C GLU A 6 -6.70 -25.81 -1.73
N THR A 7 -5.79 -24.84 -1.87
CA THR A 7 -4.94 -24.72 -3.07
C THR A 7 -3.43 -24.74 -2.80
N MET A 8 -3.00 -24.73 -1.53
CA MET A 8 -1.57 -24.77 -1.18
C MET A 8 -0.98 -26.17 -1.40
N THR A 9 0.05 -26.26 -2.22
CA THR A 9 0.87 -27.47 -2.33
C THR A 9 1.75 -27.66 -1.09
N VAL A 10 2.30 -28.86 -0.90
CA VAL A 10 3.30 -29.13 0.16
C VAL A 10 4.50 -28.17 0.03
N GLY A 11 4.89 -27.85 -1.21
CA GLY A 11 5.96 -26.91 -1.50
C GLY A 11 5.63 -25.49 -1.01
N ASP A 12 4.40 -25.02 -1.24
CA ASP A 12 3.93 -23.70 -0.77
C ASP A 12 3.92 -23.63 0.76
N PHE A 13 3.48 -24.69 1.42
CA PHE A 13 3.49 -24.77 2.89
C PHE A 13 4.91 -24.70 3.45
N LEU A 14 5.86 -25.43 2.87
CA LEU A 14 7.27 -25.39 3.27
C LEU A 14 7.87 -24.01 3.03
N LEU A 15 7.60 -23.41 1.87
CA LEU A 15 8.06 -22.06 1.54
C LEU A 15 7.47 -21.04 2.53
N PHE A 16 6.17 -21.11 2.81
CA PHE A 16 5.52 -20.23 3.78
C PHE A 16 6.14 -20.34 5.18
N THR A 17 6.41 -21.57 5.65
CA THR A 17 7.09 -21.81 6.94
C THR A 17 8.49 -21.21 6.93
N LEU A 18 9.22 -21.32 5.81
CA LEU A 18 10.55 -20.73 5.67
C LEU A 18 10.49 -19.18 5.67
N LEU A 19 9.49 -18.59 5.01
CA LEU A 19 9.30 -17.13 4.98
C LEU A 19 9.03 -16.56 6.37
N LEU A 20 8.37 -17.32 7.25
CA LEU A 20 8.08 -16.91 8.63
C LEU A 20 9.23 -17.23 9.62
N SER A 21 10.18 -18.07 9.22
CA SER A 21 11.24 -18.49 10.13
C SER A 21 12.19 -17.33 10.45
N GLU A 22 12.57 -17.22 11.73
CA GLU A 22 13.59 -16.30 12.23
C GLU A 22 14.99 -16.89 12.01
N VAL A 23 15.40 -16.99 10.75
CA VAL A 23 16.76 -17.43 10.41
C VAL A 23 17.62 -16.23 10.06
N ASN A 24 18.91 -16.32 10.43
CA ASN A 24 19.88 -15.33 9.98
C ASN A 24 19.90 -15.29 8.44
N PRO A 25 19.97 -14.09 7.84
CA PRO A 25 20.07 -13.99 6.40
C PRO A 25 21.32 -14.71 5.89
N PRO A 26 21.30 -15.24 4.65
CA PRO A 26 22.48 -15.79 4.02
C PRO A 26 23.63 -14.78 4.03
N PHE A 27 24.87 -15.28 4.10
CA PHE A 27 26.06 -14.43 4.20
C PHE A 27 26.22 -13.45 3.03
N ASP A 28 25.61 -13.75 1.89
CA ASP A 28 25.59 -12.96 0.66
C ASP A 28 24.32 -12.14 0.46
N ALA A 29 23.42 -12.10 1.44
CA ALA A 29 22.15 -11.35 1.34
C ALA A 29 22.33 -9.82 1.25
N GLY A 30 23.52 -9.30 1.55
CA GLY A 30 23.77 -7.86 1.64
C GLY A 30 23.08 -7.22 2.85
N ASN A 31 23.29 -5.91 3.01
CA ASN A 31 22.69 -5.13 4.09
C ASN A 31 21.51 -4.25 3.62
N ASP A 32 21.12 -4.38 2.36
CA ASP A 32 20.17 -3.46 1.70
C ASP A 32 18.68 -3.80 1.93
N GLY A 33 18.39 -4.74 2.83
CA GLY A 33 17.01 -5.16 3.11
C GLY A 33 16.31 -5.94 1.97
N ASN A 34 17.02 -6.21 0.87
CA ASN A 34 16.43 -6.86 -0.32
C ASN A 34 15.83 -8.24 -0.02
N LEU A 35 16.47 -9.02 0.85
CA LEU A 35 15.92 -10.33 1.26
C LEU A 35 14.62 -10.17 2.04
N LEU A 36 14.53 -9.17 2.92
CA LEU A 36 13.32 -8.88 3.67
C LEU A 36 12.20 -8.45 2.73
N LEU A 37 12.49 -7.55 1.78
CA LEU A 37 11.51 -7.12 0.77
C LEU A 37 11.02 -8.30 -0.05
N ALA A 38 11.91 -9.20 -0.50
CA ALA A 38 11.52 -10.40 -1.24
C ALA A 38 10.63 -11.35 -0.41
N ARG A 39 10.91 -11.49 0.90
CA ARG A 39 10.07 -12.27 1.82
C ARG A 39 8.68 -11.65 1.96
N VAL A 40 8.62 -10.32 2.15
CA VAL A 40 7.36 -9.57 2.24
C VAL A 40 6.57 -9.70 0.95
N ASP A 41 7.19 -9.47 -0.21
CA ASP A 41 6.53 -9.59 -1.51
C ASP A 41 5.95 -10.99 -1.70
N LYS A 42 6.67 -12.04 -1.27
CA LYS A 42 6.18 -13.41 -1.37
C LYS A 42 5.04 -13.71 -0.41
N LEU A 43 5.05 -13.15 0.80
CA LEU A 43 3.91 -13.25 1.72
C LEU A 43 2.66 -12.55 1.17
N LEU A 44 2.82 -11.40 0.50
CA LEU A 44 1.72 -10.70 -0.16
C LEU A 44 1.13 -11.51 -1.32
N GLU A 45 1.95 -12.23 -2.09
CA GLU A 45 1.47 -13.17 -3.12
C GLU A 45 0.60 -14.28 -2.52
N PHE A 46 0.89 -14.73 -1.30
CA PHE A 46 0.07 -15.69 -0.56
C PHE A 46 -1.13 -15.05 0.17
N GLY A 47 -1.33 -13.74 0.08
CA GLY A 47 -2.36 -13.02 0.82
C GLY A 47 -2.09 -12.95 2.34
N ALA A 48 -0.87 -13.23 2.78
CA ALA A 48 -0.49 -13.27 4.19
C ALA A 48 -0.14 -11.87 4.70
N LEU A 49 -1.14 -10.99 4.81
CA LEU A 49 -0.97 -9.58 5.18
C LEU A 49 -0.43 -9.40 6.59
N ASP A 50 -1.00 -10.09 7.60
CA ASP A 50 -0.55 -9.96 8.99
C ASP A 50 0.91 -10.38 9.20
N PRO A 51 1.37 -11.53 8.67
CA PRO A 51 2.79 -11.89 8.72
C PRO A 51 3.70 -10.89 8.00
N ALA A 52 3.27 -10.37 6.84
CA ALA A 52 4.02 -9.35 6.11
C ALA A 52 4.14 -8.06 6.93
N ALA A 53 3.04 -7.60 7.56
CA ALA A 53 3.02 -6.45 8.45
C ALA A 53 3.96 -6.66 9.65
N ALA A 54 3.91 -7.83 10.31
CA ALA A 54 4.77 -8.13 11.46
C ALA A 54 6.26 -8.09 11.11
N LEU A 55 6.66 -8.61 9.95
CA LEU A 55 8.06 -8.54 9.48
C LEU A 55 8.50 -7.09 9.24
N LEU A 56 7.63 -6.28 8.63
CA LEU A 56 7.91 -4.88 8.36
C LEU A 56 7.95 -4.03 9.65
N ASP A 57 7.03 -4.28 10.59
CA ASP A 57 7.01 -3.62 11.91
C ASP A 57 8.30 -3.94 12.70
N GLN A 58 8.79 -5.18 12.63
CA GLN A 58 10.02 -5.60 13.30
C GLN A 58 11.27 -4.94 12.68
N ALA A 59 11.29 -4.77 11.37
CA ALA A 59 12.41 -4.14 10.67
C ALA A 59 12.45 -2.63 10.89
N GLY A 60 11.31 -2.01 11.15
CA GLY A 60 11.12 -0.56 11.24
C GLY A 60 11.03 0.12 9.86
N PRO A 61 10.06 1.01 9.68
CA PRO A 61 9.81 1.68 8.41
C PRO A 61 10.73 2.91 8.18
N GLU A 62 11.97 2.88 8.64
CA GLU A 62 12.88 4.05 8.52
C GLU A 62 13.55 4.16 7.15
N ASP A 63 13.72 3.05 6.46
CA ASP A 63 14.22 3.02 5.09
C ASP A 63 13.10 3.29 4.09
N PRO A 64 13.30 4.13 3.04
CA PRO A 64 12.26 4.47 2.06
C PRO A 64 11.68 3.27 1.31
N ALA A 65 12.47 2.24 1.03
CA ALA A 65 12.00 1.04 0.33
C ALA A 65 11.12 0.17 1.25
N LEU A 66 11.53 0.01 2.51
CA LEU A 66 10.74 -0.66 3.54
C LEU A 66 9.47 0.12 3.85
N PHE A 67 9.56 1.45 3.97
CA PHE A 67 8.40 2.32 4.21
C PHE A 67 7.35 2.15 3.13
N ARG A 68 7.73 2.11 1.86
CA ARG A 68 6.78 1.93 0.76
C ARG A 68 5.97 0.65 0.93
N ARG A 69 6.63 -0.49 1.21
CA ARG A 69 5.94 -1.77 1.44
C ARG A 69 5.09 -1.75 2.69
N TRP A 70 5.61 -1.18 3.76
CA TRP A 70 4.89 -1.03 5.02
C TRP A 70 3.64 -0.15 4.87
N PHE A 71 3.74 0.95 4.10
CA PHE A 71 2.61 1.80 3.76
C PHE A 71 1.54 1.02 2.99
N ASP A 72 1.92 0.31 1.92
CA ASP A 72 1.02 -0.48 1.09
C ASP A 72 0.28 -1.56 1.92
N VAL A 73 1.01 -2.28 2.76
CA VAL A 73 0.42 -3.29 3.67
C VAL A 73 -0.50 -2.63 4.70
N SER A 74 -0.08 -1.50 5.28
CA SER A 74 -0.88 -0.77 6.27
C SER A 74 -2.22 -0.31 5.69
N LEU A 75 -2.25 0.12 4.43
CA LEU A 75 -3.50 0.44 3.73
C LEU A 75 -4.41 -0.79 3.63
N LEU A 76 -3.87 -1.95 3.25
CA LEU A 76 -4.66 -3.16 3.06
C LEU A 76 -5.22 -3.73 4.37
N ILE A 77 -4.53 -3.56 5.50
CA ILE A 77 -4.99 -4.05 6.82
C ILE A 77 -5.71 -2.98 7.66
N GLY A 78 -6.04 -1.81 7.08
CA GLY A 78 -6.78 -0.76 7.77
C GLY A 78 -5.97 -0.02 8.85
N ARG A 79 -4.63 0.01 8.74
CA ARG A 79 -3.70 0.71 9.67
C ARG A 79 -3.11 1.97 9.05
N GLU A 80 -3.79 2.59 8.13
CA GLU A 80 -3.35 3.78 7.39
C GLU A 80 -2.99 4.96 8.28
N ASP A 81 -3.65 5.11 9.45
CA ASP A 81 -3.36 6.21 10.37
C ASP A 81 -1.92 6.12 10.92
N ALA A 82 -1.45 4.91 11.24
CA ALA A 82 -0.07 4.70 11.69
C ALA A 82 0.94 5.06 10.59
N ALA A 83 0.63 4.66 9.35
CA ALA A 83 1.46 4.97 8.20
C ALA A 83 1.52 6.48 7.90
N CYS A 84 0.38 7.17 7.99
CA CYS A 84 0.31 8.61 7.81
C CYS A 84 1.02 9.38 8.93
N MET A 85 0.94 8.96 10.19
CA MET A 85 1.70 9.56 11.30
C MET A 85 3.21 9.40 11.11
N THR A 86 3.67 8.25 10.63
CA THR A 86 5.09 8.03 10.31
C THR A 86 5.56 8.95 9.19
N MET A 87 4.75 9.12 8.14
CA MET A 87 5.04 10.06 7.06
C MET A 87 5.09 11.52 7.54
N GLN A 88 4.22 11.91 8.46
CA GLN A 88 4.19 13.25 9.04
C GLN A 88 5.43 13.52 9.89
N SER A 89 5.87 12.54 10.70
CA SER A 89 7.07 12.67 11.54
C SER A 89 8.37 12.66 10.71
N ASN A 90 8.38 11.99 9.56
CA ASN A 90 9.48 11.95 8.61
C ASN A 90 9.04 12.27 7.17
N PRO A 91 8.87 13.56 6.81
CA PRO A 91 8.35 13.95 5.48
C PRO A 91 9.23 13.55 4.30
N LYS A 92 10.49 13.17 4.55
CA LYS A 92 11.44 12.75 3.50
C LYS A 92 11.41 11.25 3.22
N ILE A 93 10.65 10.48 4.00
CA ILE A 93 10.63 9.01 3.89
C ILE A 93 10.02 8.54 2.56
N THR A 94 9.18 9.34 1.95
CA THR A 94 8.61 9.07 0.63
C THR A 94 8.50 10.33 -0.22
N LEU A 95 8.68 10.16 -1.52
CA LEU A 95 8.46 11.19 -2.54
C LEU A 95 7.07 11.06 -3.20
N SER A 96 6.26 10.08 -2.80
CA SER A 96 4.93 9.86 -3.37
C SER A 96 3.98 11.00 -3.00
N LEU A 97 3.64 11.84 -3.96
CA LEU A 97 2.65 12.91 -3.79
C LEU A 97 1.25 12.37 -3.55
N PRO A 98 0.76 11.32 -4.25
CA PRO A 98 -0.54 10.71 -3.94
C PRO A 98 -0.67 10.24 -2.50
N ALA A 99 0.35 9.54 -1.97
CA ALA A 99 0.35 9.09 -0.58
C ALA A 99 0.33 10.27 0.41
N ARG A 100 1.05 11.34 0.11
CA ARG A 100 1.06 12.56 0.93
C ARG A 100 -0.29 13.26 0.94
N ILE A 101 -0.93 13.41 -0.22
CA ILE A 101 -2.26 14.03 -0.34
C ILE A 101 -3.28 13.22 0.44
N PHE A 102 -3.27 11.89 0.28
CA PHE A 102 -4.13 10.99 1.05
C PHE A 102 -3.95 11.16 2.55
N CYS A 103 -2.71 11.15 3.03
CA CYS A 103 -2.43 11.29 4.46
C CYS A 103 -2.80 12.66 5.03
N LEU A 104 -2.60 13.75 4.29
CA LEU A 104 -3.02 15.09 4.70
C LEU A 104 -4.54 15.17 4.85
N ALA A 105 -5.29 14.68 3.88
CA ALA A 105 -6.75 14.66 3.93
C ALA A 105 -7.25 13.79 5.09
N ARG A 106 -6.66 12.61 5.29
CA ARG A 106 -7.03 11.70 6.36
C ARG A 106 -6.77 12.27 7.77
N GLN A 107 -5.75 13.11 7.91
CA GLN A 107 -5.47 13.85 9.14
C GLN A 107 -6.35 15.10 9.33
N GLY A 108 -7.25 15.38 8.39
CA GLY A 108 -8.16 16.53 8.41
C GLY A 108 -7.58 17.80 7.83
N ASP A 109 -6.35 17.79 7.32
CA ASP A 109 -5.75 18.99 6.69
C ASP A 109 -6.06 19.04 5.19
N TRP A 110 -7.35 19.19 4.90
CA TRP A 110 -7.89 19.27 3.54
C TRP A 110 -7.29 20.41 2.71
N ASN A 111 -6.97 21.53 3.38
CA ASN A 111 -6.37 22.69 2.70
C ASN A 111 -4.95 22.38 2.22
N ALA A 112 -4.14 21.72 3.05
CA ALA A 112 -2.80 21.31 2.65
C ALA A 112 -2.83 20.21 1.58
N ALA A 113 -3.79 19.29 1.67
CA ALA A 113 -4.00 18.27 0.64
C ALA A 113 -4.34 18.89 -0.72
N ALA A 114 -5.31 19.81 -0.78
CA ALA A 114 -5.71 20.51 -2.00
C ALA A 114 -4.56 21.37 -2.56
N LEU A 115 -3.83 22.10 -1.71
CA LEU A 115 -2.66 22.87 -2.12
C LEU A 115 -1.56 21.98 -2.73
N THR A 116 -1.33 20.80 -2.12
CA THR A 116 -0.34 19.83 -2.62
C THR A 116 -0.77 19.28 -3.98
N LEU A 117 -2.06 18.97 -4.15
CA LEU A 117 -2.60 18.49 -5.43
C LEU A 117 -2.45 19.55 -6.53
N ASN A 118 -2.87 20.81 -6.27
CA ASN A 118 -2.73 21.91 -7.24
C ASN A 118 -1.27 22.18 -7.61
N SER A 119 -0.36 22.06 -6.64
CA SER A 119 1.06 22.23 -6.89
C SER A 119 1.63 21.09 -7.75
N ALA A 120 1.19 19.85 -7.50
CA ALA A 120 1.59 18.68 -8.28
C ALA A 120 1.09 18.76 -9.73
N GLU A 121 -0.14 19.22 -9.93
CA GLU A 121 -0.72 19.49 -11.25
C GLU A 121 0.08 20.55 -12.02
N ALA A 122 0.38 21.68 -11.37
CA ALA A 122 1.10 22.79 -11.99
C ALA A 122 2.50 22.41 -12.53
N ILE A 123 3.14 21.40 -11.93
CA ILE A 123 4.45 20.89 -12.35
C ILE A 123 4.36 19.56 -13.12
N ALA A 124 3.15 19.13 -13.48
CA ALA A 124 2.87 17.85 -14.17
C ALA A 124 3.55 16.64 -13.50
N ALA A 125 3.48 16.57 -12.17
CA ALA A 125 4.12 15.52 -11.37
C ALA A 125 3.25 14.28 -11.16
N LEU A 126 2.00 14.29 -11.64
CA LEU A 126 1.02 13.20 -11.56
C LEU A 126 0.53 12.86 -12.97
N SER A 127 0.10 11.62 -13.17
CA SER A 127 -0.63 11.27 -14.40
C SER A 127 -2.05 11.87 -14.36
N ASP A 128 -2.69 11.93 -15.53
CA ASP A 128 -4.06 12.47 -15.64
C ASP A 128 -5.04 11.62 -14.79
N GLU A 129 -4.86 10.30 -14.76
CA GLU A 129 -5.69 9.38 -13.98
C GLU A 129 -5.46 9.54 -12.47
N GLU A 130 -4.21 9.74 -12.04
CA GLU A 130 -3.91 10.00 -10.61
C GLU A 130 -4.50 11.35 -10.18
N LEU A 131 -4.37 12.37 -11.02
CA LEU A 131 -4.90 13.69 -10.77
C LEU A 131 -6.43 13.66 -10.64
N ALA A 132 -7.11 12.98 -11.57
CA ALA A 132 -8.56 12.83 -11.58
C ALA A 132 -9.06 12.11 -10.33
N LEU A 133 -8.45 10.95 -9.98
CA LEU A 133 -8.82 10.19 -8.79
C LEU A 133 -8.61 11.00 -7.50
N LEU A 134 -7.48 11.71 -7.37
CA LEU A 134 -7.19 12.51 -6.17
C LEU A 134 -8.10 13.73 -6.09
N ARG A 135 -8.47 14.36 -7.21
CA ARG A 135 -9.42 15.44 -7.24
C ARG A 135 -10.79 14.97 -6.79
N HIS A 136 -11.27 13.85 -7.34
CA HIS A 136 -12.52 13.23 -6.90
C HIS A 136 -12.53 12.91 -5.39
N PHE A 137 -11.41 12.39 -4.88
CA PHE A 137 -11.24 12.10 -3.44
C PHE A 137 -11.34 13.36 -2.56
N LEU A 138 -10.78 14.50 -3.00
CA LEU A 138 -10.79 15.74 -2.21
C LEU A 138 -12.07 16.57 -2.35
N GLU A 139 -12.69 16.58 -3.52
CA GLU A 139 -13.81 17.47 -3.83
C GLU A 139 -15.17 16.82 -3.55
N SER A 140 -15.23 15.48 -3.38
CA SER A 140 -16.46 14.70 -3.14
C SER A 140 -17.59 14.97 -4.15
N GLU A 141 -17.27 15.58 -5.28
CA GLU A 141 -18.20 15.74 -6.38
C GLU A 141 -18.25 14.45 -7.20
N LEU A 142 -19.47 13.99 -7.50
CA LEU A 142 -19.64 12.82 -8.35
C LEU A 142 -19.10 13.14 -9.76
N PRO A 143 -18.16 12.36 -10.29
CA PRO A 143 -17.67 12.58 -11.64
C PRO A 143 -18.82 12.43 -12.63
N ASN A 144 -18.91 13.35 -13.59
CA ASN A 144 -19.93 13.29 -14.63
C ASN A 144 -19.71 12.12 -15.60
N GLU A 145 -18.52 11.56 -15.64
CA GLU A 145 -18.11 10.42 -16.47
C GLU A 145 -17.20 9.48 -15.67
N LYS A 146 -17.25 8.18 -16.01
CA LYS A 146 -16.36 7.19 -15.41
C LYS A 146 -14.93 7.42 -15.92
N GLU A 147 -14.10 8.03 -15.10
CA GLU A 147 -12.70 8.27 -15.43
C GLU A 147 -11.89 6.96 -15.36
N ALA A 148 -10.84 6.89 -16.19
CA ALA A 148 -9.92 5.76 -16.15
C ALA A 148 -9.13 5.77 -14.83
N LEU A 149 -8.97 4.61 -14.22
CA LEU A 149 -8.17 4.47 -13.01
C LEU A 149 -6.69 4.29 -13.35
N PRO A 150 -5.79 4.76 -12.46
CA PRO A 150 -4.37 4.50 -12.59
C PRO A 150 -4.08 3.00 -12.69
N SER A 151 -3.17 2.63 -13.57
CA SER A 151 -2.77 1.22 -13.75
C SER A 151 -1.25 1.08 -13.54
N PRO A 152 -0.80 0.07 -12.79
CA PRO A 152 -1.57 -0.98 -12.11
C PRO A 152 -2.35 -0.46 -10.88
N ILE A 153 -3.39 -1.20 -10.46
CA ILE A 153 -4.12 -0.89 -9.23
C ILE A 153 -3.18 -1.12 -8.03
N THR A 154 -2.84 -0.04 -7.35
CA THR A 154 -2.04 -0.08 -6.11
C THR A 154 -2.94 -0.11 -4.87
N PRO A 155 -2.45 -0.49 -3.68
CA PRO A 155 -3.20 -0.39 -2.43
C PRO A 155 -3.75 1.02 -2.17
N LEU A 156 -3.02 2.07 -2.55
CA LEU A 156 -3.50 3.44 -2.42
C LEU A 156 -4.67 3.74 -3.37
N VAL A 157 -4.57 3.35 -4.64
CA VAL A 157 -5.68 3.49 -5.62
C VAL A 157 -6.92 2.75 -5.11
N PHE A 158 -6.75 1.51 -4.62
CA PHE A 158 -7.83 0.70 -4.05
C PHE A 158 -8.51 1.41 -2.87
N LYS A 159 -7.73 1.98 -1.94
CA LYS A 159 -8.27 2.75 -0.80
C LYS A 159 -8.91 4.07 -1.20
N LEU A 160 -8.39 4.76 -2.18
CA LEU A 160 -9.00 5.99 -2.70
C LEU A 160 -10.36 5.71 -3.33
N THR A 161 -10.50 4.65 -4.13
CA THR A 161 -11.79 4.27 -4.73
C THR A 161 -12.80 3.82 -3.67
N GLU A 162 -12.36 3.12 -2.62
CA GLU A 162 -13.21 2.79 -1.48
C GLU A 162 -13.67 4.06 -0.75
N ALA A 163 -12.78 5.02 -0.53
CA ALA A 163 -13.09 6.26 0.18
C ALA A 163 -14.08 7.18 -0.56
N VAL A 164 -14.08 7.15 -1.90
CA VAL A 164 -15.06 7.89 -2.71
C VAL A 164 -16.37 7.13 -2.93
N GLY A 165 -16.50 5.93 -2.35
CA GLY A 165 -17.73 5.12 -2.45
C GLY A 165 -17.83 4.28 -3.72
N GLU A 166 -16.74 4.08 -4.43
CA GLU A 166 -16.62 3.27 -5.65
C GLU A 166 -15.68 2.08 -5.45
N PRO A 167 -15.97 1.15 -4.52
CA PRO A 167 -15.07 0.05 -4.19
C PRO A 167 -14.82 -0.83 -5.42
N LEU A 168 -13.57 -1.20 -5.63
CA LEU A 168 -13.19 -2.07 -6.74
C LEU A 168 -13.46 -3.54 -6.39
N PRO A 169 -13.90 -4.35 -7.37
CA PRO A 169 -13.97 -5.79 -7.19
C PRO A 169 -12.56 -6.36 -7.02
N THR A 170 -12.37 -7.23 -6.04
CA THR A 170 -11.08 -7.88 -5.79
C THR A 170 -10.75 -8.98 -6.79
N PHE A 171 -11.74 -9.42 -7.57
CA PHE A 171 -11.54 -10.42 -8.63
C PHE A 171 -10.56 -9.91 -9.70
N GLY A 172 -9.47 -10.65 -9.91
CA GLY A 172 -8.42 -10.29 -10.87
C GLY A 172 -7.32 -9.39 -10.30
N LEU A 173 -7.45 -8.94 -9.06
CA LEU A 173 -6.37 -8.29 -8.31
C LEU A 173 -5.49 -9.33 -7.58
N PRO A 174 -4.27 -8.96 -7.18
CA PRO A 174 -3.44 -9.81 -6.33
C PRO A 174 -4.19 -10.27 -5.07
N LEU A 175 -3.88 -11.49 -4.59
CA LEU A 175 -4.60 -12.13 -3.47
C LEU A 175 -4.63 -11.24 -2.20
N ALA A 176 -3.58 -10.44 -1.99
CA ALA A 176 -3.50 -9.48 -0.88
C ALA A 176 -4.70 -8.53 -0.80
N PHE A 177 -5.34 -8.19 -1.93
CA PHE A 177 -6.51 -7.32 -1.94
C PHE A 177 -7.81 -8.03 -1.53
N SER A 178 -7.87 -9.36 -1.68
CA SER A 178 -9.06 -10.15 -1.37
C SER A 178 -9.20 -10.48 0.11
N VAL A 179 -8.17 -10.27 0.90
CA VAL A 179 -8.12 -10.59 2.35
C VAL A 179 -8.64 -9.44 3.21
N THR A 180 -8.85 -8.26 2.62
CA THR A 180 -9.28 -7.04 3.32
C THR A 180 -10.75 -7.04 3.74
N ASP A 181 -11.56 -7.97 3.23
CA ASP A 181 -13.01 -8.01 3.41
C ASP A 181 -13.49 -8.85 4.62
N ILE A 182 -12.63 -9.08 5.65
CA ILE A 182 -12.98 -9.92 6.81
C ILE A 182 -13.08 -9.08 8.09
#